data_5ac87b8f69e112c764fced95bff20f49
#
_entry.id   5ac87b8f69e112c764fced95bff20f49
#
_cell.length_a   1.000
_cell.length_b   1.000
_cell.length_c   1.000
_cell.angle_alpha   90.00
_cell.angle_beta   90.00
_cell.angle_gamma   90.00
#
_symmetry.space_group_name_H-M   'P 1'
#
loop_
_entity.id
_entity.type
_entity.pdbx_description
1 polymer ?
#
loop_
_entity_poly.entity_id
_entity_poly.type
_entity_poly.pdbx_seq_one_letter_code
_entity_poly.pdbx_strand_id
1 'polypeptide(L)'
;LSKITGKKVNALESSNAEFMKCLNRAASEGKPIGTYCCGPCTVGLWRHLAVGGLPEYSNNLPEGIKVLHDYHDGAGRWGRFPFFYTLLALSEIDHPFAQKEIVYAQPECERVLNRLRKDNQFSIRKRELLLRVLN
;
A
#
# COMPACT_ATOMS: atom_id res chain seq x y z
N LEU A 1 -17.64 -0.62 -20.06
CA LEU A 1 -17.68 -1.85 -19.26
C LEU A 1 -16.81 -2.91 -19.90
N SER A 2 -15.70 -3.24 -19.27
CA SER A 2 -14.87 -4.35 -19.72
C SER A 2 -15.65 -5.65 -19.56
N LYS A 3 -15.74 -6.42 -20.64
CA LYS A 3 -16.26 -7.78 -20.56
C LYS A 3 -15.25 -8.62 -19.78
N ILE A 4 -15.58 -8.95 -18.54
CA ILE A 4 -14.78 -9.84 -17.73
C ILE A 4 -15.00 -11.26 -18.27
N THR A 5 -13.93 -11.92 -18.71
CA THR A 5 -14.01 -13.32 -19.13
C THR A 5 -14.24 -14.20 -17.91
N GLY A 6 -14.85 -15.39 -18.06
CA GLY A 6 -15.06 -16.32 -16.96
C GLY A 6 -13.78 -16.64 -16.19
N LYS A 7 -12.64 -16.72 -16.89
CA LYS A 7 -11.32 -16.95 -16.28
C LYS A 7 -10.91 -15.80 -15.35
N LYS A 8 -11.17 -14.53 -15.73
CA LYS A 8 -10.88 -13.37 -14.89
C LYS A 8 -11.79 -13.31 -13.66
N VAL A 9 -13.07 -13.67 -13.81
CA VAL A 9 -14.01 -13.73 -12.70
C VAL A 9 -13.53 -14.76 -11.67
N ASN A 10 -13.14 -15.96 -12.11
CA ASN A 10 -12.64 -17.01 -11.22
C ASN A 10 -11.36 -16.57 -10.49
N ALA A 11 -10.44 -15.90 -11.19
CA ALA A 11 -9.22 -15.37 -10.57
C ALA A 11 -9.51 -14.32 -9.50
N LEU A 12 -10.49 -13.43 -9.74
CA LEU A 12 -10.91 -12.42 -8.77
C LEU A 12 -11.57 -13.06 -7.55
N GLU A 13 -12.45 -14.02 -7.75
CA GLU A 13 -13.10 -14.76 -6.67
C GLU A 13 -12.09 -15.51 -5.81
N SER A 14 -11.10 -16.19 -6.43
CA SER A 14 -10.01 -16.84 -5.72
C SER A 14 -9.19 -15.86 -4.89
N SER A 15 -8.86 -14.71 -5.46
CA SER A 15 -8.11 -13.65 -4.77
C SER A 15 -8.89 -13.14 -3.57
N ASN A 16 -10.19 -12.88 -3.74
CA ASN A 16 -11.06 -12.43 -2.65
C ASN A 16 -11.15 -13.47 -1.53
N ALA A 17 -11.25 -14.76 -1.88
CA ALA A 17 -11.30 -15.85 -0.90
C ALA A 17 -10.01 -15.90 -0.06
N GLU A 18 -8.84 -15.71 -0.68
CA GLU A 18 -7.56 -15.66 0.02
C GLU A 18 -7.50 -14.46 0.97
N PHE A 19 -7.90 -13.28 0.52
CA PHE A 19 -7.96 -12.08 1.36
C PHE A 19 -8.92 -12.28 2.54
N MET A 20 -10.09 -12.85 2.31
CA MET A 20 -11.06 -13.13 3.37
C MET A 20 -10.50 -14.08 4.43
N LYS A 21 -9.82 -15.14 4.01
CA LYS A 21 -9.17 -16.09 4.93
C LYS A 21 -8.20 -15.38 5.87
N CYS A 22 -7.34 -14.54 5.32
CA CYS A 22 -6.32 -13.89 6.11
C CYS A 22 -6.87 -12.72 6.93
N LEU A 23 -7.91 -12.03 6.44
CA LEU A 23 -8.62 -11.03 7.25
C LEU A 23 -9.25 -11.66 8.47
N ASN A 24 -9.90 -12.82 8.30
CA ASN A 24 -10.51 -13.55 9.40
C ASN A 24 -9.45 -14.02 10.40
N ARG A 25 -8.32 -14.53 9.91
CA ARG A 25 -7.20 -14.94 10.77
C ARG A 25 -6.61 -13.75 11.52
N ALA A 26 -6.38 -12.63 10.83
CA ALA A 26 -5.86 -11.42 11.45
C ALA A 26 -6.80 -10.91 12.55
N ALA A 27 -8.10 -10.91 12.30
CA ALA A 27 -9.10 -10.52 13.30
C ALA A 27 -9.07 -11.44 14.52
N SER A 28 -8.95 -12.75 14.32
CA SER A 28 -8.86 -13.72 15.42
C SER A 28 -7.57 -13.56 16.24
N GLU A 29 -6.50 -13.05 15.63
CA GLU A 29 -5.22 -12.77 16.29
C GLU A 29 -5.17 -11.37 16.92
N GLY A 30 -6.26 -10.60 16.86
CA GLY A 30 -6.34 -9.26 17.44
C GLY A 30 -5.58 -8.19 16.66
N LYS A 31 -5.37 -8.39 15.36
CA LYS A 31 -4.71 -7.41 14.50
C LYS A 31 -5.61 -6.18 14.28
N PRO A 32 -5.03 -4.98 14.11
CA PRO A 32 -5.83 -3.78 13.84
C PRO A 32 -6.67 -3.89 12.56
N ILE A 33 -7.81 -3.20 12.54
CA ILE A 33 -8.69 -3.14 11.37
C ILE A 33 -7.93 -2.59 10.17
N GLY A 34 -8.12 -3.21 9.00
CA GLY A 34 -7.47 -2.80 7.76
C GLY A 34 -6.03 -3.28 7.63
N THR A 35 -5.58 -4.17 8.50
CA THR A 35 -4.26 -4.79 8.43
C THR A 35 -4.37 -6.30 8.18
N TYR A 36 -3.22 -6.89 7.85
CA TYR A 36 -3.12 -8.26 7.42
C TYR A 36 -1.99 -8.95 8.21
N CYS A 37 -1.53 -10.11 7.77
CA CYS A 37 -0.54 -10.89 8.52
C CYS A 37 0.83 -10.21 8.65
N CYS A 38 1.21 -9.36 7.69
CA CYS A 38 2.51 -8.68 7.67
C CYS A 38 2.42 -7.36 6.91
N GLY A 39 3.51 -6.58 6.91
CA GLY A 39 3.55 -5.31 6.20
C GLY A 39 3.28 -5.43 4.70
N PRO A 40 4.04 -6.25 3.94
CA PRO A 40 3.79 -6.41 2.51
C PRO A 40 2.37 -6.90 2.18
N CYS A 41 1.86 -7.84 2.95
CA CYS A 41 0.49 -8.36 2.75
C CYS A 41 -0.57 -7.29 3.04
N THR A 42 -0.34 -6.47 4.06
CA THR A 42 -1.21 -5.34 4.40
C THR A 42 -1.27 -4.33 3.26
N VAL A 43 -0.12 -3.97 2.69
CA VAL A 43 -0.07 -3.04 1.54
C VAL A 43 -0.78 -3.64 0.33
N GLY A 44 -0.61 -4.93 0.08
CA GLY A 44 -1.33 -5.64 -0.98
C GLY A 44 -2.84 -5.58 -0.79
N LEU A 45 -3.31 -5.74 0.44
CA LEU A 45 -4.72 -5.58 0.78
C LEU A 45 -5.21 -4.16 0.46
N TRP A 46 -4.45 -3.14 0.84
CA TRP A 46 -4.83 -1.74 0.57
C TRP A 46 -4.98 -1.48 -0.94
N ARG A 47 -4.06 -1.98 -1.75
CA ARG A 47 -4.15 -1.84 -3.20
C ARG A 47 -5.40 -2.53 -3.75
N HIS A 48 -5.72 -3.69 -3.21
CA HIS A 48 -6.91 -4.44 -3.59
C HIS A 48 -8.20 -3.68 -3.19
N LEU A 49 -8.25 -3.14 -1.98
CA LEU A 49 -9.39 -2.34 -1.52
C LEU A 49 -9.53 -1.03 -2.30
N ALA A 50 -8.43 -0.40 -2.68
CA ALA A 50 -8.43 0.85 -3.44
C ALA A 50 -9.08 0.70 -4.82
N VAL A 51 -8.99 -0.47 -5.43
CA VAL A 51 -9.66 -0.76 -6.72
C VAL A 51 -11.04 -1.39 -6.55
N GLY A 52 -11.57 -1.43 -5.33
CA GLY A 52 -12.91 -1.95 -5.05
C GLY A 52 -13.02 -3.46 -5.03
N GLY A 53 -11.91 -4.17 -4.79
CA GLY A 53 -11.87 -5.64 -4.81
C GLY A 53 -12.74 -6.31 -3.77
N LEU A 54 -12.92 -5.69 -2.59
CA LEU A 54 -13.77 -6.16 -1.50
C LEU A 54 -14.63 -5.00 -1.01
N PRO A 55 -15.74 -4.65 -1.71
CA PRO A 55 -16.53 -3.46 -1.41
C PRO A 55 -17.01 -3.37 0.05
N GLU A 56 -17.35 -4.48 0.67
CA GLU A 56 -17.81 -4.52 2.05
C GLU A 56 -16.73 -4.16 3.07
N TYR A 57 -15.45 -4.16 2.66
CA TYR A 57 -14.31 -3.80 3.50
C TYR A 57 -13.70 -2.45 3.12
N SER A 58 -14.34 -1.68 2.23
CA SER A 58 -13.79 -0.40 1.75
C SER A 58 -13.53 0.58 2.87
N ASN A 59 -14.34 0.57 3.94
CA ASN A 59 -14.15 1.45 5.10
C ASN A 59 -12.93 1.06 5.94
N ASN A 60 -12.38 -0.13 5.76
CA ASN A 60 -11.19 -0.58 6.47
C ASN A 60 -9.91 0.07 5.93
N LEU A 61 -9.94 0.60 4.70
CA LEU A 61 -8.76 1.19 4.07
C LEU A 61 -8.22 2.39 4.84
N PRO A 62 -9.03 3.43 5.16
CA PRO A 62 -8.53 4.55 5.96
C PRO A 62 -8.02 4.11 7.34
N GLU A 63 -8.70 3.19 7.99
CA GLU A 63 -8.29 2.67 9.30
C GLU A 63 -6.96 1.94 9.23
N GLY A 64 -6.73 1.18 8.16
CA GLY A 64 -5.45 0.49 7.93
C GLY A 64 -4.32 1.49 7.72
N ILE A 65 -4.54 2.54 6.95
CA ILE A 65 -3.52 3.57 6.69
C ILE A 65 -3.11 4.30 7.98
N LYS A 66 -4.04 4.52 8.91
CA LYS A 66 -3.71 5.12 10.21
C LYS A 66 -2.65 4.34 10.98
N VAL A 67 -2.58 3.04 10.79
CA VAL A 67 -1.60 2.18 11.47
C VAL A 67 -0.18 2.57 11.09
N LEU A 68 0.04 3.09 9.88
CA LEU A 68 1.37 3.53 9.44
C LEU A 68 1.99 4.57 10.37
N HIS A 69 1.18 5.42 10.98
CA HIS A 69 1.68 6.44 11.90
C HIS A 69 2.47 5.80 13.05
N ASP A 70 2.01 4.67 13.57
CA ASP A 70 2.66 3.96 14.66
C ASP A 70 3.97 3.29 14.23
N TYR A 71 4.20 3.15 12.93
CA TYR A 71 5.40 2.53 12.38
C TYR A 71 6.40 3.54 11.80
N HIS A 72 6.20 4.84 12.04
CA HIS A 72 7.17 5.85 11.64
C HIS A 72 8.51 5.58 12.32
N ASP A 73 9.59 5.49 11.53
CA ASP A 73 10.93 5.27 12.07
C ASP A 73 11.69 6.57 12.36
N GLY A 74 11.07 7.71 12.06
CA GLY A 74 11.67 9.03 12.23
C GLY A 74 12.55 9.48 11.06
N ALA A 75 12.80 8.61 10.10
CA ALA A 75 13.65 8.90 8.93
C ALA A 75 12.87 8.93 7.61
N GLY A 76 11.55 8.99 7.68
CA GLY A 76 10.69 9.04 6.49
C GLY A 76 10.28 7.68 5.95
N ARG A 77 10.57 6.61 6.68
CA ARG A 77 10.18 5.25 6.34
C ARG A 77 9.26 4.67 7.41
N TRP A 78 8.70 3.52 7.14
CA TRP A 78 7.82 2.79 8.05
C TRP A 78 8.46 1.45 8.41
N GLY A 79 8.57 1.16 9.69
CA GLY A 79 9.05 -0.14 10.15
C GLY A 79 8.12 -1.26 9.68
N ARG A 80 8.67 -2.39 9.25
CA ARG A 80 7.94 -3.57 8.75
C ARG A 80 7.20 -3.38 7.42
N PHE A 81 7.14 -2.16 6.89
CA PHE A 81 6.48 -1.87 5.61
C PHE A 81 7.53 -1.55 4.55
N PRO A 82 7.53 -2.26 3.40
CA PRO A 82 8.48 -1.99 2.32
C PRO A 82 8.29 -0.56 1.79
N PHE A 83 9.37 0.20 1.69
CA PHE A 83 9.28 1.63 1.38
C PHE A 83 8.61 1.92 0.03
N PHE A 84 9.15 1.35 -1.05
CA PHE A 84 8.64 1.63 -2.40
C PHE A 84 7.23 1.08 -2.62
N TYR A 85 6.96 -0.12 -2.12
CA TYR A 85 5.65 -0.74 -2.27
C TYR A 85 4.57 0.04 -1.51
N THR A 86 4.90 0.49 -0.31
CA THR A 86 3.99 1.32 0.51
C THR A 86 3.73 2.66 -0.16
N LEU A 87 4.77 3.32 -0.69
CA LEU A 87 4.62 4.56 -1.45
C LEU A 87 3.73 4.37 -2.68
N LEU A 88 3.92 3.27 -3.41
CA LEU A 88 3.11 2.96 -4.57
C LEU A 88 1.63 2.86 -4.19
N ALA A 89 1.33 2.11 -3.14
CA ALA A 89 -0.05 1.96 -2.65
C ALA A 89 -0.64 3.30 -2.23
N LEU A 90 0.10 4.09 -1.45
CA LEU A 90 -0.37 5.40 -0.99
C LEU A 90 -0.60 6.37 -2.15
N SER A 91 0.21 6.29 -3.21
CA SER A 91 0.05 7.13 -4.40
C SER A 91 -1.22 6.79 -5.20
N GLU A 92 -1.74 5.60 -5.04
CA GLU A 92 -2.96 5.13 -5.70
C GLU A 92 -4.23 5.43 -4.88
N ILE A 93 -4.08 5.88 -3.63
CA ILE A 93 -5.19 6.10 -2.71
C ILE A 93 -5.46 7.60 -2.57
N ASP A 94 -6.64 8.02 -2.98
CA ASP A 94 -7.08 9.42 -2.83
C ASP A 94 -7.79 9.59 -1.49
N HIS A 95 -7.00 9.79 -0.43
CA HIS A 95 -7.52 9.99 0.92
C HIS A 95 -6.54 10.85 1.73
N PRO A 96 -7.03 11.76 2.61
CA PRO A 96 -6.15 12.62 3.42
C PRO A 96 -5.13 11.85 4.26
N PHE A 97 -5.47 10.67 4.77
CA PHE A 97 -4.55 9.86 5.56
C PHE A 97 -3.36 9.37 4.72
N ALA A 98 -3.62 8.97 3.46
CA ALA A 98 -2.56 8.57 2.54
C ALA A 98 -1.66 9.77 2.20
N GLN A 99 -2.24 10.92 1.95
CA GLN A 99 -1.50 12.16 1.65
C GLN A 99 -0.61 12.57 2.80
N LYS A 100 -1.08 12.47 4.04
CA LYS A 100 -0.27 12.74 5.24
C LYS A 100 0.97 11.85 5.31
N GLU A 101 0.81 10.57 5.02
CA GLU A 101 1.93 9.62 5.05
C GLU A 101 2.91 9.87 3.91
N ILE A 102 2.43 10.28 2.74
CA ILE A 102 3.28 10.69 1.63
C ILE A 102 4.13 11.92 2.03
N VAL A 103 3.51 12.92 2.64
CA VAL A 103 4.22 14.12 3.12
C VAL A 103 5.30 13.75 4.14
N TYR A 104 5.00 12.84 5.06
CA TYR A 104 5.98 12.31 6.01
C TYR A 104 7.19 11.70 5.29
N ALA A 105 6.97 10.99 4.19
CA ALA A 105 8.02 10.27 3.47
C ALA A 105 8.78 11.14 2.45
N GLN A 106 8.30 12.34 2.12
CA GLN A 106 8.89 13.17 1.06
C GLN A 106 10.39 13.47 1.25
N PRO A 107 10.90 13.85 2.44
CA PRO A 107 12.33 14.06 2.61
C PRO A 107 13.16 12.82 2.30
N GLU A 108 12.69 11.64 2.68
CA GLU A 108 13.37 10.39 2.35
C GLU A 108 13.30 10.09 0.84
N CYS A 109 12.18 10.42 0.20
CA CYS A 109 12.04 10.28 -1.25
C CYS A 109 13.07 11.14 -1.99
N GLU A 110 13.28 12.38 -1.56
CA GLU A 110 14.30 13.26 -2.14
C GLU A 110 15.71 12.70 -1.95
N ARG A 111 16.01 12.22 -0.75
CA ARG A 111 17.29 11.61 -0.43
C ARG A 111 17.58 10.38 -1.29
N VAL A 112 16.60 9.51 -1.44
CA VAL A 112 16.72 8.29 -2.26
C VAL A 112 16.87 8.64 -3.73
N LEU A 113 16.08 9.60 -4.23
CA LEU A 113 16.17 10.05 -5.61
C LEU A 113 17.56 10.61 -5.94
N ASN A 114 18.13 11.43 -5.05
CA ASN A 114 19.47 12.00 -5.21
C ASN A 114 20.55 10.89 -5.20
N ARG A 115 20.40 9.89 -4.33
CA ARG A 115 21.33 8.76 -4.30
C ARG A 115 21.27 7.94 -5.59
N LEU A 116 20.07 7.68 -6.11
CA LEU A 116 19.90 6.96 -7.37
C LEU A 116 20.54 7.69 -8.54
N ARG A 117 20.46 9.02 -8.57
CA ARG A 117 21.10 9.85 -9.61
C ARG A 117 22.62 9.75 -9.56
N LYS A 118 23.21 9.76 -8.34
CA LYS A 118 24.66 9.68 -8.16
C LYS A 118 25.23 8.33 -8.54
N ASP A 119 24.53 7.26 -8.19
CA ASP A 119 25.03 5.90 -8.37
C ASP A 119 24.79 5.35 -9.76
N ASN A 120 24.08 6.09 -10.62
CA ASN A 120 23.67 5.63 -11.96
C ASN A 120 22.90 4.31 -11.91
N GLN A 121 22.33 3.96 -10.75
CA GLN A 121 21.57 2.74 -10.52
C GLN A 121 20.08 3.05 -10.58
N PHE A 122 19.56 3.27 -11.80
CA PHE A 122 18.16 3.59 -11.97
C PHE A 122 17.29 2.37 -12.17
N SER A 123 16.35 2.13 -11.26
CA SER A 123 15.09 1.55 -11.65
C SER A 123 14.19 2.69 -12.17
N ILE A 124 13.84 2.66 -13.44
CA ILE A 124 12.95 3.65 -14.04
C ILE A 124 11.64 3.77 -13.24
N ARG A 125 11.09 2.64 -12.81
CA ARG A 125 9.85 2.59 -12.02
C ARG A 125 9.99 3.28 -10.67
N LYS A 126 11.11 3.08 -9.97
CA LYS A 126 11.39 3.73 -8.70
C LYS A 126 11.50 5.24 -8.86
N ARG A 127 12.23 5.68 -9.88
CA ARG A 127 12.37 7.11 -10.20
C ARG A 127 11.02 7.74 -10.50
N GLU A 128 10.21 7.11 -11.35
CA GLU A 128 8.89 7.61 -11.71
C GLU A 128 7.98 7.73 -10.49
N LEU A 129 8.00 6.73 -9.60
CA LEU A 129 7.24 6.77 -8.37
C LEU A 129 7.67 7.92 -7.47
N LEU A 130 8.98 8.08 -7.26
CA LEU A 130 9.52 9.14 -6.41
C LEU A 130 9.15 10.53 -6.95
N LEU A 131 9.26 10.73 -8.27
CA LEU A 131 8.88 11.98 -8.91
C LEU A 131 7.38 12.27 -8.76
N ARG A 132 6.56 11.23 -8.85
CA ARG A 132 5.11 11.37 -8.70
C ARG A 132 4.72 11.78 -7.29
N VAL A 133 5.31 11.18 -6.26
CA VAL A 133 4.99 11.52 -4.86
C VAL A 133 5.59 12.86 -4.42
N LEU A 134 6.63 13.35 -5.08
CA LEU A 134 7.25 14.65 -4.79
C LEU A 134 6.54 15.81 -5.49
N ASN A 135 5.75 15.54 -6.48
CA ASN A 135 4.93 16.53 -7.15
C ASN A 135 3.57 16.62 -6.45
#